data_451f114cb5c597835c659c7458c68b61
#
_entry.id   451f114cb5c597835c659c7458c68b61
#
_cell.length_a   1.000
_cell.length_b   1.000
_cell.length_c   1.000
_cell.angle_alpha   90.00
_cell.angle_beta   90.00
_cell.angle_gamma   90.00
#
_symmetry.space_group_name_H-M   'P 1'
#
loop_
_entity.id
_entity.type
_entity.pdbx_description
1 polymer ?
#
loop_
_entity_poly.entity_id
_entity_poly.type
_entity_poly.pdbx_seq_one_letter_code
_entity_poly.pdbx_strand_id
1 'polypeptide(L)'
;MTPRGPTGEIVVYQTEDGRTRVECRFADETLWLTQALMAELFQTSPQNITMHLKALFEEGEIDEEATCKDFLHVRREGEREVRRRVQCYNLAAILAVGYRVRSERGTQFRRWATERLREYLLKGFTMDDERLKNPPIDGSSVPDYFDELLERIRDIRASEKRMYLRVREIFALAGDYDPGRKETIAFFQTIQNRLHFAATGKTAPELIAERADHTKPNMGLMTWKSDMVRKGDVTVAKNYLNENEIRELNRIVTMWLDFAEDQARRRKQVFLNDWDAKLNEFLRFNERAVLGGKGNVSKTDADAHAETEYDEFAARRRVLLEAEGQRAQSAALEEAARTLLPPPKGKRPKG
;
A
#
# COMPACT_ATOMS: atom_id res chain seq x y z
N MET A 1 -33.65 -16.18 -13.06
CA MET A 1 -33.08 -16.04 -11.72
C MET A 1 -32.12 -14.86 -11.78
N THR A 2 -32.54 -13.68 -11.33
CA THR A 2 -31.67 -12.51 -11.21
C THR A 2 -30.81 -12.70 -9.97
N PRO A 3 -29.48 -12.51 -10.04
CA PRO A 3 -28.61 -12.72 -8.89
C PRO A 3 -29.02 -11.73 -7.79
N ARG A 4 -29.39 -12.26 -6.63
CA ARG A 4 -29.35 -11.48 -5.39
C ARG A 4 -27.89 -11.03 -5.26
N GLY A 5 -27.65 -9.74 -5.33
CA GLY A 5 -26.34 -9.21 -5.01
C GLY A 5 -25.97 -9.67 -3.59
N PRO A 6 -24.71 -10.04 -3.37
CA PRO A 6 -24.29 -10.59 -2.10
C PRO A 6 -24.55 -9.60 -0.97
N THR A 7 -25.42 -9.97 -0.03
CA THR A 7 -25.59 -9.32 1.27
C THR A 7 -24.61 -10.01 2.21
N GLY A 8 -23.46 -9.40 2.47
CA GLY A 8 -22.56 -9.87 3.50
C GLY A 8 -22.91 -9.23 4.84
N GLU A 9 -22.96 -10.02 5.91
CA GLU A 9 -23.05 -9.51 7.27
C GLU A 9 -21.68 -8.98 7.68
N ILE A 10 -21.53 -7.66 7.80
CA ILE A 10 -20.32 -7.05 8.32
C ILE A 10 -20.67 -6.34 9.62
N VAL A 11 -19.93 -6.67 10.67
CA VAL A 11 -20.01 -5.96 11.94
C VAL A 11 -19.24 -4.64 11.76
N VAL A 12 -19.94 -3.55 11.50
CA VAL A 12 -19.34 -2.20 11.48
C VAL A 12 -18.85 -1.84 12.88
N TYR A 13 -19.56 -2.30 13.88
CA TYR A 13 -19.26 -2.06 15.28
C TYR A 13 -19.91 -3.14 16.13
N GLN A 14 -19.12 -3.81 16.95
CA GLN A 14 -19.63 -4.77 17.91
C GLN A 14 -19.76 -4.09 19.28
N THR A 15 -20.97 -4.14 19.83
CA THR A 15 -21.22 -3.62 21.17
C THR A 15 -20.57 -4.50 22.21
N GLU A 16 -20.26 -3.94 23.41
CA GLU A 16 -19.70 -4.69 24.55
C GLU A 16 -20.54 -5.92 24.93
N ASP A 17 -21.85 -5.88 24.66
CA ASP A 17 -22.79 -6.99 24.86
C ASP A 17 -22.90 -7.97 23.66
N GLY A 18 -22.18 -7.73 22.57
CA GLY A 18 -22.15 -8.58 21.38
C GLY A 18 -23.45 -8.63 20.55
N ARG A 19 -24.46 -7.83 20.90
CA ARG A 19 -25.84 -7.99 20.40
C ARG A 19 -26.18 -7.17 19.15
N THR A 20 -25.38 -6.18 18.78
CA THR A 20 -25.69 -5.36 17.62
C THR A 20 -24.91 -5.84 16.42
N ARG A 21 -25.60 -6.60 15.55
CA ARG A 21 -25.12 -6.97 14.22
C ARG A 21 -26.02 -6.25 13.22
N VAL A 22 -25.47 -5.38 12.39
CA VAL A 22 -26.19 -4.68 11.35
C VAL A 22 -25.84 -5.30 10.01
N GLU A 23 -26.86 -5.71 9.25
CA GLU A 23 -26.66 -6.16 7.87
C GLU A 23 -26.20 -5.00 7.00
N CYS A 24 -24.95 -5.04 6.57
CA CYS A 24 -24.35 -4.05 5.69
C CYS A 24 -24.26 -4.58 4.27
N ARG A 25 -24.42 -3.70 3.30
CA ARG A 25 -24.14 -4.00 1.91
C ARG A 25 -22.68 -3.63 1.61
N PHE A 26 -21.88 -4.59 1.17
CA PHE A 26 -20.56 -4.32 0.65
C PHE A 26 -20.63 -4.13 -0.88
N ALA A 27 -20.22 -2.98 -1.38
CA ALA A 27 -20.15 -2.67 -2.80
C ALA A 27 -19.12 -1.54 -3.01
N ASP A 28 -18.47 -1.51 -4.18
CA ASP A 28 -17.48 -0.48 -4.54
C ASP A 28 -16.40 -0.32 -3.45
N GLU A 29 -15.90 -1.45 -2.90
CA GLU A 29 -14.88 -1.52 -1.83
C GLU A 29 -15.25 -0.80 -0.52
N THR A 30 -16.54 -0.52 -0.30
CA THR A 30 -17.02 0.15 0.91
C THR A 30 -18.35 -0.45 1.40
N LEU A 31 -18.73 -0.06 2.62
CA LEU A 31 -19.98 -0.44 3.24
C LEU A 31 -21.05 0.60 2.98
N TRP A 32 -22.28 0.14 2.74
CA TRP A 32 -23.44 0.97 2.51
C TRP A 32 -24.55 0.64 3.48
N LEU A 33 -25.07 1.66 4.18
CA LEU A 33 -26.23 1.55 5.06
C LEU A 33 -27.34 2.55 4.65
N THR A 34 -28.57 2.16 4.89
CA THR A 34 -29.71 3.08 4.84
C THR A 34 -29.76 3.95 6.10
N GLN A 35 -30.48 5.07 6.06
CA GLN A 35 -30.73 5.87 7.27
C GLN A 35 -31.40 5.07 8.39
N ALA A 36 -32.30 4.14 8.04
CA ALA A 36 -32.97 3.28 9.00
C ALA A 36 -31.96 2.34 9.71
N LEU A 37 -31.06 1.73 8.96
CA LEU A 37 -30.00 0.87 9.51
C LEU A 37 -28.97 1.66 10.34
N MET A 38 -28.65 2.90 9.94
CA MET A 38 -27.83 3.79 10.76
C MET A 38 -28.54 4.18 12.06
N ALA A 39 -29.85 4.42 12.01
CA ALA A 39 -30.63 4.72 13.20
C ALA A 39 -30.67 3.53 14.18
N GLU A 40 -30.76 2.31 13.67
CA GLU A 40 -30.65 1.08 14.43
C GLU A 40 -29.24 0.91 15.04
N LEU A 41 -28.21 1.07 14.22
CA LEU A 41 -26.80 0.98 14.62
C LEU A 41 -26.48 1.92 15.79
N PHE A 42 -26.91 3.16 15.69
CA PHE A 42 -26.63 4.18 16.70
C PHE A 42 -27.72 4.35 17.75
N GLN A 43 -28.77 3.50 17.73
CA GLN A 43 -29.93 3.56 18.63
C GLN A 43 -30.50 4.98 18.74
N THR A 44 -30.88 5.53 17.58
CA THR A 44 -31.49 6.86 17.45
C THR A 44 -32.63 6.82 16.44
N SER A 45 -33.30 7.93 16.21
CA SER A 45 -34.38 8.00 15.21
C SER A 45 -33.83 8.26 13.81
N PRO A 46 -34.50 7.80 12.73
CA PRO A 46 -34.12 8.13 11.36
C PRO A 46 -34.11 9.64 11.09
N GLN A 47 -35.00 10.41 11.74
CA GLN A 47 -35.04 11.87 11.66
C GLN A 47 -33.79 12.52 12.20
N ASN A 48 -33.22 11.97 13.29
CA ASN A 48 -31.97 12.45 13.86
C ASN A 48 -30.78 12.14 12.91
N ILE A 49 -30.78 10.98 12.27
CA ILE A 49 -29.79 10.66 11.23
C ILE A 49 -29.89 11.63 10.06
N THR A 50 -31.12 11.91 9.57
CA THR A 50 -31.35 12.88 8.48
C THR A 50 -30.82 14.26 8.84
N MET A 51 -31.05 14.71 10.08
CA MET A 51 -30.56 16.01 10.56
C MET A 51 -29.03 16.07 10.57
N HIS A 52 -28.38 15.01 11.04
CA HIS A 52 -26.90 14.94 11.05
C HIS A 52 -26.31 14.90 9.64
N LEU A 53 -26.88 14.09 8.73
CA LEU A 53 -26.44 14.01 7.34
C LEU A 53 -26.55 15.37 6.65
N LYS A 54 -27.71 16.05 6.81
CA LYS A 54 -27.93 17.37 6.25
C LYS A 54 -26.89 18.38 6.76
N ALA A 55 -26.64 18.41 8.05
CA ALA A 55 -25.62 19.30 8.63
C ALA A 55 -24.21 18.98 8.11
N LEU A 56 -23.85 17.69 7.95
CA LEU A 56 -22.57 17.26 7.40
C LEU A 56 -22.35 17.73 5.95
N PHE A 57 -23.41 17.68 5.13
CA PHE A 57 -23.37 18.18 3.75
C PHE A 57 -23.33 19.72 3.69
N GLU A 58 -24.13 20.39 4.49
CA GLU A 58 -24.16 21.87 4.55
C GLU A 58 -22.83 22.47 5.06
N GLU A 59 -22.16 21.78 5.97
CA GLU A 59 -20.85 22.19 6.49
C GLU A 59 -19.68 21.77 5.57
N GLY A 60 -19.94 20.99 4.53
CA GLY A 60 -18.91 20.49 3.60
C GLY A 60 -17.93 19.48 4.23
N GLU A 61 -18.32 18.84 5.35
CA GLU A 61 -17.47 17.82 5.97
C GLU A 61 -17.42 16.54 5.12
N ILE A 62 -18.51 16.22 4.45
CA ILE A 62 -18.60 15.15 3.45
C ILE A 62 -19.35 15.63 2.21
N ASP A 63 -19.01 15.06 1.06
CA ASP A 63 -19.68 15.32 -0.21
C ASP A 63 -20.88 14.37 -0.40
N GLU A 64 -22.06 14.92 -0.75
CA GLU A 64 -23.26 14.11 -0.92
C GLU A 64 -23.17 13.17 -2.12
N GLU A 65 -22.63 13.63 -3.27
CA GLU A 65 -22.52 12.82 -4.49
C GLU A 65 -21.51 11.67 -4.30
N ALA A 66 -20.46 11.89 -3.53
CA ALA A 66 -19.43 10.89 -3.24
C ALA A 66 -19.87 9.89 -2.15
N THR A 67 -20.81 10.25 -1.27
CA THR A 67 -21.16 9.45 -0.09
C THR A 67 -22.54 8.84 -0.13
N CYS A 68 -23.38 9.22 -1.12
CA CYS A 68 -24.76 8.79 -1.24
C CYS A 68 -25.00 8.08 -2.57
N LYS A 69 -25.74 6.96 -2.57
CA LYS A 69 -26.08 6.18 -3.76
C LYS A 69 -27.42 5.48 -3.60
N ASP A 70 -28.21 5.48 -4.68
CA ASP A 70 -29.46 4.74 -4.72
C ASP A 70 -29.24 3.27 -5.08
N PHE A 71 -29.74 2.37 -4.25
CA PHE A 71 -29.77 0.95 -4.53
C PHE A 71 -31.19 0.44 -4.76
N LEU A 72 -31.33 -0.50 -5.70
CA LEU A 72 -32.60 -1.16 -5.92
C LEU A 72 -32.81 -2.23 -4.84
N HIS A 73 -33.80 -2.02 -3.99
CA HIS A 73 -34.22 -2.98 -2.99
C HIS A 73 -35.44 -3.75 -3.45
N VAL A 74 -35.32 -5.08 -3.57
CA VAL A 74 -36.44 -5.95 -3.96
C VAL A 74 -36.95 -6.64 -2.70
N ARG A 75 -38.17 -6.31 -2.28
CA ARG A 75 -38.84 -6.92 -1.12
C ARG A 75 -40.13 -7.63 -1.58
N ARG A 76 -40.35 -8.81 -1.03
CA ARG A 76 -41.58 -9.54 -1.25
C ARG A 76 -42.60 -9.07 -0.22
N GLU A 77 -43.67 -8.41 -0.68
CA GLU A 77 -44.81 -8.01 0.13
C GLU A 77 -46.02 -8.89 -0.26
N GLY A 78 -46.27 -9.95 0.53
CA GLY A 78 -47.26 -10.99 0.18
C GLY A 78 -46.82 -11.78 -1.04
N GLU A 79 -47.63 -11.84 -2.10
CA GLU A 79 -47.34 -12.50 -3.37
C GLU A 79 -46.64 -11.62 -4.41
N ARG A 80 -46.43 -10.33 -4.13
CA ARG A 80 -45.88 -9.37 -5.09
C ARG A 80 -44.42 -9.02 -4.74
N GLU A 81 -43.58 -8.98 -5.78
CA GLU A 81 -42.25 -8.36 -5.68
C GLU A 81 -42.39 -6.84 -5.85
N VAL A 82 -42.02 -6.10 -4.81
CA VAL A 82 -41.99 -4.64 -4.85
C VAL A 82 -40.54 -4.20 -4.95
N ARG A 83 -40.26 -3.40 -5.98
CA ARG A 83 -38.93 -2.83 -6.25
C ARG A 83 -38.96 -1.36 -5.81
N ARG A 84 -38.13 -1.00 -4.84
CA ARG A 84 -37.99 0.38 -4.37
C ARG A 84 -36.52 0.81 -4.49
N ARG A 85 -36.28 2.03 -4.95
CA ARG A 85 -34.99 2.67 -4.82
C ARG A 85 -34.84 3.14 -3.38
N VAL A 86 -33.74 2.76 -2.74
CA VAL A 86 -33.46 3.12 -1.36
C VAL A 86 -32.11 3.80 -1.35
N GLN A 87 -32.09 5.01 -0.82
CA GLN A 87 -30.88 5.78 -0.64
C GLN A 87 -30.01 5.16 0.46
N CYS A 88 -28.75 4.89 0.14
CA CYS A 88 -27.75 4.36 1.05
C CYS A 88 -26.58 5.31 1.13
N TYR A 89 -25.88 5.24 2.25
CA TYR A 89 -24.74 6.07 2.59
C TYR A 89 -23.53 5.19 2.84
N ASN A 90 -22.37 5.60 2.35
CA ASN A 90 -21.15 4.83 2.44
C ASN A 90 -20.50 4.92 3.84
N LEU A 91 -19.39 4.20 4.03
CA LEU A 91 -18.67 4.14 5.30
C LEU A 91 -18.25 5.53 5.80
N ALA A 92 -17.84 6.45 4.92
CA ALA A 92 -17.43 7.80 5.33
C ALA A 92 -18.60 8.56 5.99
N ALA A 93 -19.80 8.49 5.40
CA ALA A 93 -21.00 9.10 5.99
C ALA A 93 -21.41 8.41 7.30
N ILE A 94 -21.32 7.08 7.37
CA ILE A 94 -21.61 6.31 8.60
C ILE A 94 -20.71 6.75 9.75
N LEU A 95 -19.40 6.88 9.49
CA LEU A 95 -18.42 7.31 10.50
C LEU A 95 -18.67 8.76 10.93
N ALA A 96 -18.89 9.68 9.99
CA ALA A 96 -19.16 11.07 10.28
C ALA A 96 -20.43 11.25 11.17
N VAL A 97 -21.51 10.54 10.86
CA VAL A 97 -22.71 10.50 11.71
C VAL A 97 -22.40 9.93 13.10
N GLY A 98 -21.63 8.85 13.18
CA GLY A 98 -21.24 8.20 14.44
C GLY A 98 -20.46 9.11 15.40
N TYR A 99 -19.66 10.02 14.85
CA TYR A 99 -18.96 11.03 15.67
C TYR A 99 -19.89 12.12 16.21
N ARG A 100 -21.02 12.41 15.54
CA ARG A 100 -21.95 13.51 15.89
C ARG A 100 -23.15 13.06 16.70
N VAL A 101 -23.61 11.83 16.54
CA VAL A 101 -24.84 11.35 17.18
C VAL A 101 -24.70 11.31 18.70
N ARG A 102 -25.74 11.87 19.38
CA ARG A 102 -25.82 11.94 20.85
C ARG A 102 -26.67 10.80 21.40
N SER A 103 -26.11 9.57 21.37
CA SER A 103 -26.73 8.39 21.96
C SER A 103 -25.71 7.61 22.78
N GLU A 104 -26.16 6.66 23.59
CA GLU A 104 -25.28 5.74 24.32
C GLU A 104 -24.40 4.96 23.34
N ARG A 105 -24.99 4.44 22.26
CA ARG A 105 -24.26 3.75 21.18
C ARG A 105 -23.27 4.67 20.43
N GLY A 106 -23.62 5.90 20.20
CA GLY A 106 -22.69 6.90 19.64
C GLY A 106 -21.50 7.14 20.57
N THR A 107 -21.71 7.12 21.88
CA THR A 107 -20.63 7.23 22.87
C THR A 107 -19.71 6.00 22.87
N GLN A 108 -20.30 4.79 22.81
CA GLN A 108 -19.55 3.53 22.69
C GLN A 108 -18.75 3.49 21.38
N PHE A 109 -19.37 3.89 20.25
CA PHE A 109 -18.69 4.00 18.96
C PHE A 109 -17.48 4.94 19.02
N ARG A 110 -17.63 6.15 19.57
CA ARG A 110 -16.51 7.09 19.70
C ARG A 110 -15.38 6.55 20.57
N ARG A 111 -15.70 5.83 21.66
CA ARG A 111 -14.71 5.19 22.52
C ARG A 111 -13.94 4.11 21.76
N TRP A 112 -14.64 3.24 21.04
CA TRP A 112 -14.04 2.22 20.20
C TRP A 112 -13.16 2.82 19.10
N ALA A 113 -13.64 3.83 18.37
CA ALA A 113 -12.89 4.50 17.32
C ALA A 113 -11.63 5.18 17.88
N THR A 114 -11.76 5.84 19.04
CA THR A 114 -10.61 6.46 19.74
C THR A 114 -9.57 5.42 20.13
N GLU A 115 -9.98 4.25 20.59
CA GLU A 115 -9.05 3.17 20.96
C GLU A 115 -8.31 2.62 19.71
N ARG A 116 -9.02 2.43 18.59
CA ARG A 116 -8.38 2.01 17.30
C ARG A 116 -7.38 3.06 16.80
N LEU A 117 -7.76 4.33 16.81
CA LEU A 117 -6.85 5.43 16.44
C LEU A 117 -5.65 5.54 17.38
N ARG A 118 -5.86 5.41 18.68
CA ARG A 118 -4.78 5.39 19.66
C ARG A 118 -3.80 4.25 19.41
N GLU A 119 -4.31 3.04 19.18
CA GLU A 119 -3.47 1.90 18.86
C GLU A 119 -2.64 2.15 17.60
N TYR A 120 -3.26 2.66 16.52
CA TYR A 120 -2.56 3.01 15.30
C TYR A 120 -1.48 4.07 15.51
N LEU A 121 -1.78 5.16 16.26
CA LEU A 121 -0.83 6.23 16.52
C LEU A 121 0.37 5.77 17.37
N LEU A 122 0.15 4.84 18.30
CA LEU A 122 1.22 4.33 19.17
C LEU A 122 2.05 3.23 18.51
N LYS A 123 1.40 2.30 17.80
CA LYS A 123 2.03 1.10 17.25
C LYS A 123 2.36 1.22 15.75
N GLY A 124 1.67 2.11 15.01
CA GLY A 124 1.74 2.22 13.55
C GLY A 124 0.85 1.22 12.81
N PHE A 125 0.06 0.42 13.51
CA PHE A 125 -0.93 -0.52 12.95
C PHE A 125 -2.06 -0.77 13.93
N THR A 126 -3.19 -1.24 13.40
CA THR A 126 -4.31 -1.84 14.14
C THR A 126 -4.83 -3.03 13.36
N MET A 127 -5.23 -4.10 14.03
CA MET A 127 -5.70 -5.34 13.39
C MET A 127 -6.93 -5.88 14.10
N ASP A 128 -7.77 -6.56 13.32
CA ASP A 128 -8.86 -7.39 13.81
C ASP A 128 -8.44 -8.86 13.68
N ASP A 129 -7.81 -9.39 14.72
CA ASP A 129 -7.26 -10.75 14.73
C ASP A 129 -8.34 -11.82 14.50
N GLU A 130 -9.54 -11.62 15.05
CA GLU A 130 -10.62 -12.58 14.89
C GLU A 130 -11.10 -12.64 13.44
N ARG A 131 -11.24 -11.50 12.79
CA ARG A 131 -11.60 -11.43 11.37
C ARG A 131 -10.53 -12.03 10.47
N LEU A 132 -9.25 -11.80 10.78
CA LEU A 132 -8.13 -12.31 9.98
C LEU A 132 -7.91 -13.82 10.16
N LYS A 133 -8.24 -14.40 11.32
CA LYS A 133 -8.16 -15.84 11.58
C LYS A 133 -9.30 -16.62 10.93
N ASN A 134 -10.44 -15.98 10.73
CA ASN A 134 -11.66 -16.62 10.23
C ASN A 134 -11.92 -16.14 8.78
N PRO A 135 -11.66 -16.98 7.77
CA PRO A 135 -11.91 -16.61 6.38
C PRO A 135 -13.40 -16.31 6.17
N PRO A 136 -13.74 -15.43 5.23
CA PRO A 136 -15.12 -15.16 4.86
C PRO A 136 -15.84 -16.45 4.46
N ILE A 137 -17.13 -16.56 4.82
CA ILE A 137 -17.97 -17.70 4.43
C ILE A 137 -18.14 -17.72 2.92
N ASP A 138 -18.14 -18.92 2.33
CA ASP A 138 -18.38 -19.10 0.90
C ASP A 138 -19.64 -18.37 0.44
N GLY A 139 -19.49 -17.55 -0.61
CA GLY A 139 -20.57 -16.67 -1.11
C GLY A 139 -20.68 -15.31 -0.41
N SER A 140 -19.81 -15.00 0.53
CA SER A 140 -19.66 -13.66 1.10
C SER A 140 -19.15 -12.69 0.02
N SER A 141 -19.65 -11.45 0.05
CA SER A 141 -19.12 -10.37 -0.80
C SER A 141 -17.92 -9.65 -0.18
N VAL A 142 -17.56 -10.02 1.04
CA VAL A 142 -16.43 -9.43 1.76
C VAL A 142 -15.15 -10.07 1.26
N PRO A 143 -14.19 -9.28 0.76
CA PRO A 143 -12.89 -9.81 0.37
C PRO A 143 -12.14 -10.40 1.55
N ASP A 144 -11.40 -11.46 1.31
CA ASP A 144 -10.39 -11.94 2.24
C ASP A 144 -9.11 -11.11 2.09
N TYR A 145 -8.77 -10.35 3.12
CA TYR A 145 -7.57 -9.50 3.14
C TYR A 145 -6.36 -10.20 3.79
N PHE A 146 -6.44 -11.49 4.09
CA PHE A 146 -5.35 -12.21 4.75
C PHE A 146 -4.09 -12.27 3.90
N ASP A 147 -4.23 -12.54 2.60
CA ASP A 147 -3.09 -12.58 1.68
C ASP A 147 -2.45 -11.19 1.50
N GLU A 148 -3.26 -10.12 1.43
CA GLU A 148 -2.76 -8.74 1.38
C GLU A 148 -1.94 -8.41 2.64
N LEU A 149 -2.44 -8.78 3.82
CA LEU A 149 -1.70 -8.61 5.07
C LEU A 149 -0.38 -9.37 5.06
N LEU A 150 -0.37 -10.62 4.59
CA LEU A 150 0.86 -11.42 4.49
C LEU A 150 1.90 -10.78 3.57
N GLU A 151 1.50 -10.30 2.40
CA GLU A 151 2.40 -9.61 1.48
C GLU A 151 2.95 -8.31 2.12
N ARG A 152 2.12 -7.53 2.79
CA ARG A 152 2.53 -6.33 3.50
C ARG A 152 3.54 -6.62 4.62
N ILE A 153 3.32 -7.70 5.39
CA ILE A 153 4.27 -8.15 6.43
C ILE A 153 5.59 -8.58 5.78
N ARG A 154 5.55 -9.31 4.66
CA ARG A 154 6.75 -9.71 3.91
C ARG A 154 7.54 -8.50 3.43
N ASP A 155 6.88 -7.50 2.87
CA ASP A 155 7.49 -6.26 2.42
C ASP A 155 8.19 -5.50 3.56
N ILE A 156 7.53 -5.39 4.71
CA ILE A 156 8.11 -4.73 5.90
C ILE A 156 9.35 -5.50 6.38
N ARG A 157 9.27 -6.83 6.47
CA ARG A 157 10.38 -7.69 6.91
C ARG A 157 11.56 -7.67 5.92
N ALA A 158 11.26 -7.65 4.62
CA ALA A 158 12.24 -7.63 3.54
C ALA A 158 12.74 -6.22 3.19
N SER A 159 12.30 -5.17 3.91
CA SER A 159 12.87 -3.83 3.73
C SER A 159 14.36 -3.84 4.11
N GLU A 160 15.20 -3.18 3.30
CA GLU A 160 16.68 -3.21 3.48
C GLU A 160 17.10 -2.94 4.91
N LYS A 161 16.53 -1.91 5.55
CA LYS A 161 16.88 -1.55 6.92
C LYS A 161 16.49 -2.63 7.93
N ARG A 162 15.30 -3.22 7.82
CA ARG A 162 14.81 -4.28 8.72
C ARG A 162 15.59 -5.57 8.50
N MET A 163 15.80 -5.94 7.25
CA MET A 163 16.61 -7.09 6.87
C MET A 163 18.02 -6.95 7.44
N TYR A 164 18.69 -5.82 7.21
CA TYR A 164 20.03 -5.57 7.73
C TYR A 164 20.11 -5.69 9.25
N LEU A 165 19.17 -5.06 9.98
CA LEU A 165 19.12 -5.15 11.44
C LEU A 165 18.92 -6.59 11.91
N ARG A 166 18.02 -7.35 11.28
CA ARG A 166 17.73 -8.73 11.67
C ARG A 166 18.89 -9.66 11.36
N VAL A 167 19.48 -9.54 10.18
CA VAL A 167 20.70 -10.28 9.81
C VAL A 167 21.83 -9.96 10.77
N ARG A 168 22.01 -8.69 11.15
CA ARG A 168 23.00 -8.29 12.14
C ARG A 168 22.74 -8.93 13.52
N GLU A 169 21.49 -8.94 13.98
CA GLU A 169 21.11 -9.60 15.25
C GLU A 169 21.42 -11.10 15.23
N ILE A 170 21.07 -11.79 14.16
CA ILE A 170 21.33 -13.23 13.99
C ILE A 170 22.84 -13.50 13.96
N PHE A 171 23.59 -12.70 13.22
CA PHE A 171 25.04 -12.88 13.09
C PHE A 171 25.83 -12.40 14.30
N ALA A 172 25.26 -11.47 15.10
CA ALA A 172 25.85 -11.11 16.41
C ALA A 172 25.91 -12.31 17.38
N LEU A 173 25.18 -13.39 17.09
CA LEU A 173 25.28 -14.66 17.81
C LEU A 173 26.44 -15.53 17.32
N ALA A 174 27.11 -15.16 16.22
CA ALA A 174 28.32 -15.86 15.75
C ALA A 174 29.52 -15.52 16.64
N GLY A 175 30.33 -16.54 16.94
CA GLY A 175 31.46 -16.41 17.84
C GLY A 175 32.61 -15.53 17.31
N ASP A 176 32.64 -15.28 16.00
CA ASP A 176 33.63 -14.46 15.28
C ASP A 176 33.06 -13.14 14.74
N TYR A 177 31.84 -12.75 15.17
CA TYR A 177 31.23 -11.52 14.72
C TYR A 177 31.90 -10.27 15.31
N ASP A 178 32.34 -9.39 14.42
CA ASP A 178 32.81 -8.04 14.75
C ASP A 178 32.27 -7.05 13.71
N PRO A 179 31.38 -6.12 14.11
CA PRO A 179 30.73 -5.20 13.16
C PRO A 179 31.70 -4.24 12.46
N GLY A 180 32.89 -4.02 13.01
CA GLY A 180 33.90 -3.13 12.45
C GLY A 180 34.82 -3.80 11.42
N ARG A 181 34.78 -5.11 11.30
CA ARG A 181 35.66 -5.84 10.37
C ARG A 181 35.19 -5.78 8.93
N LYS A 182 36.15 -5.64 8.02
CA LYS A 182 35.89 -5.65 6.57
C LYS A 182 35.27 -6.96 6.10
N GLU A 183 35.63 -8.07 6.73
CA GLU A 183 35.10 -9.41 6.46
C GLU A 183 33.59 -9.49 6.73
N THR A 184 33.16 -8.88 7.81
CA THR A 184 31.72 -8.81 8.16
C THR A 184 30.93 -8.00 7.12
N ILE A 185 31.44 -6.86 6.67
CA ILE A 185 30.82 -6.05 5.62
C ILE A 185 30.77 -6.83 4.31
N ALA A 186 31.87 -7.48 3.91
CA ALA A 186 31.93 -8.30 2.70
C ALA A 186 30.94 -9.47 2.76
N PHE A 187 30.78 -10.08 3.93
CA PHE A 187 29.82 -11.14 4.16
C PHE A 187 28.37 -10.66 3.93
N PHE A 188 27.97 -9.52 4.47
CA PHE A 188 26.63 -8.95 4.22
C PHE A 188 26.38 -8.69 2.73
N GLN A 189 27.36 -8.15 2.02
CA GLN A 189 27.28 -7.93 0.58
C GLN A 189 27.11 -9.25 -0.19
N THR A 190 27.80 -10.29 0.23
CA THR A 190 27.70 -11.63 -0.37
C THR A 190 26.31 -12.22 -0.16
N ILE A 191 25.75 -12.16 1.05
CA ILE A 191 24.37 -12.59 1.35
C ILE A 191 23.37 -11.85 0.47
N GLN A 192 23.48 -10.54 0.41
CA GLN A 192 22.57 -9.71 -0.40
C GLN A 192 22.65 -10.09 -1.88
N ASN A 193 23.85 -10.24 -2.44
CA ASN A 193 24.03 -10.62 -3.84
C ASN A 193 23.44 -11.99 -4.15
N ARG A 194 23.61 -12.98 -3.27
CA ARG A 194 23.03 -14.32 -3.46
C ARG A 194 21.51 -14.34 -3.39
N LEU A 195 20.91 -13.54 -2.50
CA LEU A 195 19.47 -13.41 -2.40
C LEU A 195 18.88 -12.74 -3.66
N HIS A 196 19.54 -11.68 -4.17
CA HIS A 196 19.16 -11.07 -5.43
C HIS A 196 19.29 -12.06 -6.59
N PHE A 197 20.41 -12.77 -6.68
CA PHE A 197 20.64 -13.77 -7.72
C PHE A 197 19.61 -14.90 -7.67
N ALA A 198 19.25 -15.38 -6.49
CA ALA A 198 18.23 -16.40 -6.31
C ALA A 198 16.83 -15.95 -6.78
N ALA A 199 16.53 -14.65 -6.69
CA ALA A 199 15.25 -14.08 -7.09
C ALA A 199 15.20 -13.69 -8.58
N THR A 200 16.32 -13.26 -9.17
CA THR A 200 16.34 -12.59 -10.48
C THR A 200 17.28 -13.22 -11.50
N GLY A 201 18.17 -14.14 -11.07
CA GLY A 201 19.26 -14.65 -11.88
C GLY A 201 20.46 -13.69 -12.02
N LYS A 202 20.43 -12.54 -11.32
CA LYS A 202 21.47 -11.49 -11.38
C LYS A 202 21.84 -10.98 -9.99
N THR A 203 23.09 -10.60 -9.82
CA THR A 203 23.53 -9.91 -8.60
C THR A 203 23.01 -8.46 -8.57
N ALA A 204 23.01 -7.83 -7.40
CA ALA A 204 22.59 -6.45 -7.26
C ALA A 204 23.38 -5.48 -8.18
N PRO A 205 24.73 -5.55 -8.30
CA PRO A 205 25.46 -4.76 -9.27
C PRO A 205 25.09 -5.03 -10.74
N GLU A 206 24.89 -6.29 -11.12
CA GLU A 206 24.49 -6.66 -12.48
C GLU A 206 23.13 -6.10 -12.86
N LEU A 207 22.18 -6.10 -11.92
CA LEU A 207 20.85 -5.47 -12.13
C LEU A 207 20.95 -3.97 -12.39
N ILE A 208 21.76 -3.26 -11.60
CA ILE A 208 21.99 -1.84 -11.76
C ILE A 208 22.64 -1.56 -13.13
N ALA A 209 23.73 -2.26 -13.45
CA ALA A 209 24.48 -2.04 -14.69
C ALA A 209 23.66 -2.32 -15.96
N GLU A 210 22.71 -3.25 -15.90
CA GLU A 210 21.88 -3.60 -17.05
C GLU A 210 20.64 -2.70 -17.21
N ARG A 211 20.07 -2.24 -16.08
CA ARG A 211 18.77 -1.58 -16.10
C ARG A 211 18.84 -0.06 -16.00
N ALA A 212 19.91 0.49 -15.44
CA ALA A 212 20.14 1.93 -15.40
C ALA A 212 20.37 2.45 -16.83
N ASP A 213 19.43 3.26 -17.32
CA ASP A 213 19.45 3.75 -18.69
C ASP A 213 18.71 5.09 -18.75
N HIS A 214 19.45 6.16 -19.03
CA HIS A 214 18.94 7.54 -19.10
C HIS A 214 17.87 7.73 -20.19
N THR A 215 17.79 6.82 -21.17
CA THR A 215 16.81 6.91 -22.26
C THR A 215 15.43 6.38 -21.84
N LYS A 216 15.38 5.53 -20.80
CA LYS A 216 14.15 4.95 -20.28
C LYS A 216 13.38 5.91 -19.37
N PRO A 217 12.05 5.77 -19.27
CA PRO A 217 11.28 6.46 -18.26
C PRO A 217 11.86 6.17 -16.87
N ASN A 218 12.03 7.23 -16.06
CA ASN A 218 12.58 7.16 -14.71
C ASN A 218 13.92 6.40 -14.61
N MET A 219 14.76 6.44 -15.65
CA MET A 219 16.02 5.69 -15.73
C MET A 219 15.87 4.16 -15.62
N GLY A 220 14.72 3.60 -15.94
CA GLY A 220 14.43 2.18 -15.76
C GLY A 220 14.09 1.78 -14.30
N LEU A 221 14.03 2.74 -13.37
CA LEU A 221 13.57 2.47 -12.00
C LEU A 221 12.05 2.21 -11.98
N MET A 222 11.65 1.23 -11.19
CA MET A 222 10.24 0.89 -10.94
C MET A 222 9.73 1.53 -9.65
N THR A 223 10.63 1.79 -8.67
CA THR A 223 10.29 2.41 -7.38
C THR A 223 11.36 3.39 -6.92
N TRP A 224 10.96 4.47 -6.21
CA TRP A 224 11.84 5.45 -5.56
C TRP A 224 11.12 6.16 -4.42
N LYS A 225 11.84 6.92 -3.57
CA LYS A 225 11.30 7.45 -2.29
C LYS A 225 10.55 8.77 -2.38
N SER A 226 10.77 9.57 -3.42
CA SER A 226 10.25 10.95 -3.52
C SER A 226 9.46 11.15 -4.82
N ASP A 227 8.92 12.33 -5.03
CA ASP A 227 8.14 12.66 -6.25
C ASP A 227 8.93 12.49 -7.54
N MET A 228 10.26 12.53 -7.46
CA MET A 228 11.15 12.36 -8.60
C MET A 228 12.37 11.51 -8.24
N VAL A 229 12.92 10.81 -9.23
CA VAL A 229 14.16 10.05 -9.10
C VAL A 229 15.32 10.97 -8.73
N ARG A 230 16.08 10.57 -7.72
CA ARG A 230 17.28 11.26 -7.22
C ARG A 230 18.52 10.39 -7.38
N LYS A 231 19.70 11.02 -7.35
CA LYS A 231 21.00 10.32 -7.49
C LYS A 231 21.19 9.19 -6.49
N GLY A 232 20.67 9.30 -5.28
CA GLY A 232 20.72 8.23 -4.27
C GLY A 232 19.80 7.04 -4.54
N ASP A 233 18.82 7.18 -5.43
CA ASP A 233 17.89 6.09 -5.77
C ASP A 233 18.48 5.14 -6.81
N VAL A 234 19.37 5.63 -7.69
CA VAL A 234 19.88 4.88 -8.85
C VAL A 234 20.92 3.83 -8.49
N THR A 235 21.52 3.90 -7.32
CA THR A 235 22.49 2.91 -6.81
C THR A 235 21.87 1.81 -5.96
N VAL A 236 20.53 1.78 -5.87
CA VAL A 236 19.76 0.80 -5.12
C VAL A 236 19.15 -0.23 -6.07
N ALA A 237 19.70 -1.44 -6.14
CA ALA A 237 19.25 -2.49 -7.06
C ALA A 237 17.77 -2.84 -6.94
N LYS A 238 17.21 -2.80 -5.72
CA LYS A 238 15.80 -3.09 -5.46
C LYS A 238 14.86 -2.14 -6.22
N ASN A 239 15.29 -0.91 -6.49
CA ASN A 239 14.49 0.08 -7.20
C ASN A 239 14.27 -0.27 -8.68
N TYR A 240 15.09 -1.14 -9.26
CA TYR A 240 14.98 -1.63 -10.64
C TYR A 240 14.18 -2.91 -10.81
N LEU A 241 13.73 -3.52 -9.70
CA LEU A 241 12.99 -4.77 -9.73
C LEU A 241 11.53 -4.52 -10.14
N ASN A 242 11.00 -5.40 -10.99
CA ASN A 242 9.57 -5.44 -11.25
C ASN A 242 8.82 -6.09 -10.06
N GLU A 243 7.51 -6.00 -10.09
CA GLU A 243 6.64 -6.45 -9.01
C GLU A 243 6.79 -7.95 -8.67
N ASN A 244 6.97 -8.79 -9.69
CA ASN A 244 7.17 -10.23 -9.50
C ASN A 244 8.53 -10.52 -8.86
N GLU A 245 9.59 -9.85 -9.32
CA GLU A 245 10.94 -9.97 -8.77
C GLU A 245 11.01 -9.48 -7.31
N ILE A 246 10.31 -8.39 -6.98
CA ILE A 246 10.20 -7.89 -5.61
C ILE A 246 9.49 -8.92 -4.72
N ARG A 247 8.35 -9.44 -5.17
CA ARG A 247 7.60 -10.47 -4.41
C ARG A 247 8.46 -11.71 -4.17
N GLU A 248 9.18 -12.15 -5.18
CA GLU A 248 10.05 -13.32 -5.07
C GLU A 248 11.23 -13.06 -4.14
N LEU A 249 11.91 -11.92 -4.26
CA LEU A 249 12.98 -11.53 -3.35
C LEU A 249 12.49 -11.45 -1.90
N ASN A 250 11.36 -10.79 -1.65
CA ASN A 250 10.78 -10.65 -0.32
C ASN A 250 10.42 -12.02 0.28
N ARG A 251 9.92 -12.95 -0.53
CA ARG A 251 9.62 -14.33 -0.11
C ARG A 251 10.89 -15.07 0.30
N ILE A 252 11.91 -15.06 -0.54
CA ILE A 252 13.18 -15.73 -0.25
C ILE A 252 13.83 -15.14 1.01
N VAL A 253 13.88 -13.81 1.11
CA VAL A 253 14.45 -13.11 2.28
C VAL A 253 13.72 -13.50 3.56
N THR A 254 12.39 -13.52 3.54
CA THR A 254 11.60 -13.87 4.73
C THR A 254 11.84 -15.30 5.17
N MET A 255 11.81 -16.26 4.25
CA MET A 255 12.09 -17.67 4.54
C MET A 255 13.52 -17.86 5.06
N TRP A 256 14.49 -17.15 4.47
CA TRP A 256 15.88 -17.21 4.93
C TRP A 256 16.03 -16.67 6.36
N LEU A 257 15.42 -15.56 6.69
CA LEU A 257 15.47 -14.98 8.03
C LEU A 257 14.85 -15.91 9.08
N ASP A 258 13.72 -16.55 8.77
CA ASP A 258 13.09 -17.51 9.67
C ASP A 258 13.96 -18.75 9.87
N PHE A 259 14.55 -19.28 8.79
CA PHE A 259 15.48 -20.39 8.86
C PHE A 259 16.74 -20.03 9.67
N ALA A 260 17.33 -18.87 9.42
CA ALA A 260 18.53 -18.41 10.10
C ALA A 260 18.29 -18.20 11.60
N GLU A 261 17.14 -17.62 11.96
CA GLU A 261 16.73 -17.44 13.36
C GLU A 261 16.58 -18.79 14.08
N ASP A 262 15.90 -19.75 13.46
CA ASP A 262 15.72 -21.09 14.02
C ASP A 262 17.09 -21.80 14.22
N GLN A 263 17.99 -21.70 13.23
CA GLN A 263 19.35 -22.26 13.34
C GLN A 263 20.16 -21.60 14.47
N ALA A 264 20.09 -20.28 14.59
CA ALA A 264 20.76 -19.54 15.64
C ALA A 264 20.27 -19.94 17.05
N ARG A 265 18.96 -20.14 17.22
CA ARG A 265 18.37 -20.59 18.50
C ARG A 265 18.75 -22.01 18.90
N ARG A 266 18.91 -22.92 17.92
CA ARG A 266 19.23 -24.33 18.17
C ARG A 266 20.70 -24.59 18.44
N ARG A 267 21.60 -23.71 17.96
CA ARG A 267 23.03 -23.92 18.05
C ARG A 267 23.68 -23.15 19.18
N LYS A 268 24.62 -23.80 19.85
CA LYS A 268 25.39 -23.16 20.92
C LYS A 268 26.48 -22.22 20.39
N GLN A 269 27.00 -22.49 19.21
CA GLN A 269 28.04 -21.67 18.57
C GLN A 269 27.95 -21.80 17.03
N VAL A 270 27.97 -20.70 16.30
CA VAL A 270 27.97 -20.62 14.84
C VAL A 270 29.02 -19.58 14.44
N PHE A 271 29.73 -19.81 13.33
CA PHE A 271 30.69 -18.88 12.77
C PHE A 271 30.14 -18.27 11.46
N LEU A 272 30.67 -17.10 11.04
CA LEU A 272 30.22 -16.43 9.82
C LEU A 272 30.35 -17.31 8.56
N ASN A 273 31.44 -18.10 8.47
CA ASN A 273 31.61 -19.03 7.35
C ASN A 273 30.52 -20.13 7.30
N ASP A 274 30.00 -20.55 8.45
CA ASP A 274 28.93 -21.54 8.51
C ASP A 274 27.65 -20.98 7.90
N TRP A 275 27.38 -19.68 8.07
CA TRP A 275 26.23 -19.02 7.50
C TRP A 275 26.27 -18.96 5.97
N ASP A 276 27.47 -18.83 5.40
CA ASP A 276 27.67 -18.86 3.96
C ASP A 276 27.29 -20.23 3.35
N ALA A 277 27.77 -21.30 3.97
CA ALA A 277 27.42 -22.66 3.58
C ALA A 277 25.90 -22.91 3.74
N LYS A 278 25.32 -22.49 4.87
CA LYS A 278 23.90 -22.67 5.16
C LYS A 278 22.98 -21.89 4.22
N LEU A 279 23.36 -20.71 3.78
CA LEU A 279 22.58 -19.99 2.76
C LEU A 279 22.56 -20.79 1.45
N ASN A 280 23.68 -21.33 1.03
CA ASN A 280 23.73 -22.15 -0.19
C ASN A 280 22.91 -23.42 -0.07
N GLU A 281 22.96 -24.11 1.09
CA GLU A 281 22.13 -25.28 1.38
C GLU A 281 20.65 -24.93 1.35
N PHE A 282 20.26 -23.82 2.02
CA PHE A 282 18.90 -23.30 2.03
C PHE A 282 18.37 -22.98 0.62
N LEU A 283 19.15 -22.29 -0.20
CA LEU A 283 18.77 -21.94 -1.56
C LEU A 283 18.59 -23.21 -2.42
N ARG A 284 19.52 -24.18 -2.32
CA ARG A 284 19.40 -25.47 -3.04
C ARG A 284 18.18 -26.27 -2.61
N PHE A 285 17.94 -26.34 -1.30
CA PHE A 285 16.76 -27.04 -0.75
C PHE A 285 15.44 -26.44 -1.26
N ASN A 286 15.40 -25.12 -1.44
CA ASN A 286 14.24 -24.42 -1.98
C ASN A 286 14.24 -24.32 -3.53
N GLU A 287 15.09 -25.13 -4.21
CA GLU A 287 15.20 -25.16 -5.69
C GLU A 287 15.52 -23.79 -6.33
N ARG A 288 16.32 -22.98 -5.61
CA ARG A 288 16.75 -21.65 -6.05
C ARG A 288 18.13 -21.68 -6.68
N ALA A 289 18.35 -20.78 -7.65
CA ALA A 289 19.67 -20.62 -8.24
C ALA A 289 20.68 -20.14 -7.20
N VAL A 290 21.86 -20.76 -7.20
CA VAL A 290 22.95 -20.42 -6.29
C VAL A 290 24.06 -19.75 -7.07
N LEU A 291 24.46 -18.56 -6.63
CA LEU A 291 25.56 -17.82 -7.23
C LEU A 291 26.90 -18.55 -6.97
N GLY A 292 27.58 -18.94 -8.04
CA GLY A 292 28.86 -19.69 -7.97
C GLY A 292 30.10 -18.83 -7.70
N GLY A 293 29.94 -17.52 -7.53
CA GLY A 293 31.07 -16.59 -7.33
C GLY A 293 30.60 -15.24 -6.81
N LYS A 294 31.31 -14.17 -7.19
CA LYS A 294 31.00 -12.79 -6.77
C LYS A 294 30.10 -12.03 -7.76
N GLY A 295 29.73 -12.62 -8.90
CA GLY A 295 29.12 -11.95 -10.03
C GLY A 295 30.16 -11.36 -10.99
N ASN A 296 29.69 -10.83 -12.13
CA ASN A 296 30.56 -10.32 -13.21
C ASN A 296 30.79 -8.80 -13.16
N VAL A 297 30.00 -8.09 -12.34
CA VAL A 297 30.06 -6.63 -12.21
C VAL A 297 30.37 -6.26 -10.76
N SER A 298 31.34 -5.36 -10.55
CA SER A 298 31.62 -4.83 -9.23
C SER A 298 30.58 -3.77 -8.82
N LYS A 299 30.37 -3.62 -7.51
CA LYS A 299 29.46 -2.55 -7.03
C LYS A 299 29.96 -1.16 -7.44
N THR A 300 31.25 -0.92 -7.41
CA THR A 300 31.85 0.37 -7.80
C THR A 300 31.56 0.70 -9.25
N ASP A 301 31.72 -0.26 -10.16
CA ASP A 301 31.47 -0.05 -11.59
C ASP A 301 29.99 0.15 -11.88
N ALA A 302 29.13 -0.61 -11.21
CA ALA A 302 27.68 -0.46 -11.34
C ALA A 302 27.18 0.90 -10.82
N ASP A 303 27.67 1.35 -9.68
CA ASP A 303 27.32 2.64 -9.10
C ASP A 303 27.82 3.79 -9.99
N ALA A 304 29.05 3.71 -10.48
CA ALA A 304 29.63 4.73 -11.40
C ALA A 304 28.83 4.79 -12.71
N HIS A 305 28.44 3.65 -13.28
CA HIS A 305 27.58 3.61 -14.47
C HIS A 305 26.22 4.27 -14.19
N ALA A 306 25.53 3.87 -13.12
CA ALA A 306 24.22 4.41 -12.77
C ALA A 306 24.25 5.92 -12.48
N GLU A 307 25.32 6.42 -11.87
CA GLU A 307 25.49 7.85 -11.60
C GLU A 307 25.73 8.63 -12.90
N THR A 308 26.47 8.07 -13.86
CA THR A 308 26.69 8.68 -15.18
C THR A 308 25.36 8.76 -15.95
N GLU A 309 24.62 7.66 -15.99
CA GLU A 309 23.30 7.61 -16.59
C GLU A 309 22.32 8.62 -15.94
N TYR A 310 22.42 8.78 -14.61
CA TYR A 310 21.59 9.77 -13.89
C TYR A 310 21.93 11.21 -14.29
N ASP A 311 23.20 11.55 -14.44
CA ASP A 311 23.61 12.91 -14.79
C ASP A 311 23.08 13.28 -16.19
N GLU A 312 23.09 12.34 -17.16
CA GLU A 312 22.46 12.52 -18.48
C GLU A 312 20.93 12.61 -18.40
N PHE A 313 20.29 11.75 -17.61
CA PHE A 313 18.85 11.80 -17.37
C PHE A 313 18.42 13.14 -16.75
N ALA A 314 19.16 13.61 -15.74
CA ALA A 314 18.86 14.89 -15.07
C ALA A 314 19.00 16.07 -16.02
N ALA A 315 20.01 16.06 -16.93
CA ALA A 315 20.19 17.09 -17.95
C ALA A 315 19.01 17.12 -18.93
N ARG A 316 18.59 15.97 -19.46
CA ARG A 316 17.40 15.86 -20.34
C ARG A 316 16.13 16.34 -19.65
N ARG A 317 15.90 15.90 -18.41
CA ARG A 317 14.73 16.31 -17.62
C ARG A 317 14.67 17.83 -17.41
N ARG A 318 15.83 18.47 -17.15
CA ARG A 318 15.91 19.93 -17.01
C ARG A 318 15.45 20.62 -18.28
N VAL A 319 15.95 20.21 -19.44
CA VAL A 319 15.57 20.78 -20.75
C VAL A 319 14.06 20.64 -21.00
N LEU A 320 13.48 19.48 -20.69
CA LEU A 320 12.04 19.23 -20.83
C LEU A 320 11.21 20.14 -19.92
N LEU A 321 11.58 20.25 -18.65
CA LEU A 321 10.88 21.11 -17.67
C LEU A 321 11.00 22.59 -18.03
N GLU A 322 12.14 23.04 -18.53
CA GLU A 322 12.32 24.41 -19.01
C GLU A 322 11.43 24.68 -20.22
N ALA A 323 11.34 23.76 -21.17
CA ALA A 323 10.48 23.89 -22.36
C ALA A 323 8.97 23.87 -21.96
N GLU A 324 8.57 23.03 -21.03
CA GLU A 324 7.21 23.00 -20.51
C GLU A 324 6.86 24.28 -19.73
N GLY A 325 7.76 24.77 -18.91
CA GLY A 325 7.60 26.04 -18.18
C GLY A 325 7.43 27.22 -19.13
N GLN A 326 8.23 27.28 -20.21
CA GLN A 326 8.11 28.32 -21.25
C GLN A 326 6.78 28.25 -22.00
N ARG A 327 6.30 27.03 -22.34
CA ARG A 327 4.98 26.83 -22.97
C ARG A 327 3.84 27.27 -22.06
N ALA A 328 3.88 26.86 -20.76
CA ALA A 328 2.88 27.28 -19.81
C ALA A 328 2.84 28.80 -19.59
N GLN A 329 4.01 29.44 -19.51
CA GLN A 329 4.12 30.89 -19.41
C GLN A 329 3.58 31.62 -20.66
N SER A 330 3.91 31.13 -21.88
CA SER A 330 3.40 31.69 -23.12
C SER A 330 1.87 31.56 -23.20
N ALA A 331 1.32 30.40 -22.86
CA ALA A 331 -0.14 30.16 -22.82
C ALA A 331 -0.86 31.11 -21.83
N ALA A 332 -0.28 31.30 -20.63
CA ALA A 332 -0.84 32.20 -19.61
C ALA A 332 -0.81 33.66 -20.08
N LEU A 333 0.28 34.09 -20.79
CA LEU A 333 0.37 35.43 -21.38
C LEU A 333 -0.63 35.65 -22.52
N GLU A 334 -0.84 34.66 -23.39
CA GLU A 334 -1.84 34.71 -24.45
C GLU A 334 -3.27 34.78 -23.87
N GLU A 335 -3.57 34.05 -22.81
CA GLU A 335 -4.87 34.10 -22.15
C GLU A 335 -5.11 35.44 -21.48
N ALA A 336 -4.10 35.99 -20.79
CA ALA A 336 -4.16 37.33 -20.21
C ALA A 336 -4.36 38.41 -21.30
N ALA A 337 -3.66 38.28 -22.45
CA ALA A 337 -3.84 39.19 -23.56
C ALA A 337 -5.24 39.13 -24.18
N ARG A 338 -5.84 37.96 -24.31
CA ARG A 338 -7.24 37.80 -24.78
C ARG A 338 -8.26 38.44 -23.82
N THR A 339 -8.00 38.36 -22.51
CA THR A 339 -8.89 38.96 -21.50
C THR A 339 -8.81 40.48 -21.47
N LEU A 340 -7.66 41.06 -21.82
CA LEU A 340 -7.41 42.51 -21.88
C LEU A 340 -7.82 43.16 -23.22
N LEU A 341 -8.00 42.39 -24.28
CA LEU A 341 -8.41 42.93 -25.59
C LEU A 341 -9.95 43.11 -25.59
N PRO A 342 -10.47 44.31 -25.97
CA PRO A 342 -11.92 44.52 -26.09
C PRO A 342 -12.47 43.62 -27.20
N PRO A 343 -13.73 43.10 -27.06
CA PRO A 343 -14.32 42.21 -28.06
C PRO A 343 -14.32 42.90 -29.45
N PRO A 344 -14.09 42.15 -30.54
CA PRO A 344 -14.08 42.73 -31.87
C PRO A 344 -15.41 43.45 -32.17
N LYS A 345 -15.33 44.72 -32.52
CA LYS A 345 -16.50 45.51 -32.89
C LYS A 345 -17.25 44.79 -34.03
N GLY A 346 -18.42 44.24 -33.70
CA GLY A 346 -19.28 43.59 -34.68
C GLY A 346 -19.53 44.51 -35.87
N LYS A 347 -19.36 44.03 -37.10
CA LYS A 347 -19.76 44.71 -38.33
C LYS A 347 -21.26 44.97 -38.22
N ARG A 348 -21.65 46.23 -38.18
CA ARG A 348 -23.06 46.61 -38.36
C ARG A 348 -23.56 46.04 -39.70
N PRO A 349 -24.69 45.39 -39.77
CA PRO A 349 -25.30 45.03 -41.04
C PRO A 349 -25.61 46.32 -41.78
N LYS A 350 -25.14 46.42 -43.02
CA LYS A 350 -25.61 47.47 -43.94
C LYS A 350 -27.05 47.16 -44.30
N GLY A 351 -27.95 48.07 -43.89
CA GLY A 351 -29.33 48.10 -44.36
C GLY A 351 -29.44 48.47 -45.80
#